data_64b44fdc8d32ff59c9f50a261d819949
#
_entry.id   64b44fdc8d32ff59c9f50a261d819949
#
_cell.length_a   1.000
_cell.length_b   1.000
_cell.length_c   1.000
_cell.angle_alpha   90.00
_cell.angle_beta   90.00
_cell.angle_gamma   90.00
#
_symmetry.space_group_name_H-M   'P 1'
#
loop_
_entity.id
_entity.type
_entity.pdbx_description
1 polymer ?
#
loop_
_entity_poly.entity_id
_entity_poly.type
_entity_poly.pdbx_seq_one_letter_code
_entity_poly.pdbx_strand_id
1 'polypeptide(L)'
;MDAAKGLPYGSLFRPDNFVHAQSGAGNNWAKGHYTEGAELVDSALDVVRKEAEGCDCMQGFQLCHSLGGGTGSGMGTLLMSKIREEYPDRIMTTYSVVPSPKVSDTVVEPYNATLSIHQLLENSDQSFLIDNEALYDICFKTLKLKAPNYADLNHLVSLTMTGVTTSLRFPGPFYC
;
A
#
# COMPACT_ATOMS: atom_id res chain seq x y z
N MET A 1 1.75 0.00 -14.47
CA MET A 1 1.19 -1.31 -14.81
C MET A 1 2.16 -2.15 -15.64
N ASP A 2 2.72 -1.59 -16.70
CA ASP A 2 3.66 -2.33 -17.57
C ASP A 2 4.90 -2.85 -16.82
N ALA A 3 5.39 -2.10 -15.84
CA ALA A 3 6.48 -2.55 -14.98
C ALA A 3 6.16 -3.83 -14.20
N ALA A 4 4.96 -3.93 -13.62
CA ALA A 4 4.55 -5.12 -12.89
C ALA A 4 4.35 -6.34 -13.80
N LYS A 5 3.86 -6.13 -15.02
CA LYS A 5 3.70 -7.19 -16.03
C LYS A 5 5.02 -7.64 -16.63
N GLY A 6 5.99 -6.74 -16.74
CA GLY A 6 7.31 -7.00 -17.32
C GLY A 6 8.31 -7.68 -16.37
N LEU A 7 7.98 -7.83 -15.08
CA LEU A 7 8.83 -8.52 -14.12
C LEU A 7 8.77 -10.05 -14.28
N PRO A 8 9.80 -10.79 -13.81
CA PRO A 8 9.82 -12.26 -13.90
C PRO A 8 8.57 -12.96 -13.36
N TYR A 9 7.91 -12.34 -12.37
CA TYR A 9 6.69 -12.85 -11.74
C TYR A 9 5.42 -12.13 -12.20
N GLY A 10 5.47 -11.38 -13.29
CA GLY A 10 4.30 -10.64 -13.80
C GLY A 10 3.11 -11.53 -14.15
N SER A 11 3.35 -12.79 -14.51
CA SER A 11 2.32 -13.79 -14.80
C SER A 11 1.52 -14.25 -13.56
N LEU A 12 2.00 -13.98 -12.33
CA LEU A 12 1.27 -14.27 -11.10
C LEU A 12 0.06 -13.36 -10.89
N PHE A 13 0.08 -12.17 -11.47
CA PHE A 13 -1.02 -11.22 -11.35
C PHE A 13 -2.05 -11.44 -12.45
N ARG A 14 -3.31 -11.61 -12.07
CA ARG A 14 -4.41 -11.72 -13.03
C ARG A 14 -4.62 -10.40 -13.74
N PRO A 15 -4.71 -10.38 -15.08
CA PRO A 15 -4.98 -9.15 -15.83
C PRO A 15 -6.28 -8.45 -15.43
N ASP A 16 -7.30 -9.21 -15.07
CA ASP A 16 -8.61 -8.70 -14.65
C ASP A 16 -8.57 -7.93 -13.33
N ASN A 17 -7.54 -8.12 -12.51
CA ASN A 17 -7.36 -7.42 -11.23
C ASN A 17 -6.66 -6.07 -11.38
N PHE A 18 -6.26 -5.68 -12.59
CA PHE A 18 -5.68 -4.38 -12.87
C PHE A 18 -6.77 -3.35 -13.13
N VAL A 19 -6.98 -2.46 -12.18
CA VAL A 19 -7.93 -1.35 -12.29
C VAL A 19 -7.16 -0.04 -12.47
N HIS A 20 -7.48 0.73 -13.51
CA HIS A 20 -6.83 2.00 -13.79
C HIS A 20 -7.77 2.98 -14.48
N ALA A 21 -7.58 4.26 -14.21
CA ALA A 21 -8.22 5.34 -14.93
C ALA A 21 -7.30 5.90 -16.03
N GLN A 22 -7.84 6.71 -16.89
CA GLN A 22 -7.10 7.41 -17.94
C GLN A 22 -6.31 8.61 -17.42
N SER A 23 -6.81 9.26 -16.36
CA SER A 23 -6.17 10.38 -15.67
C SER A 23 -5.66 9.98 -14.30
N GLY A 24 -4.55 10.57 -13.88
CA GLY A 24 -4.01 10.42 -12.53
C GLY A 24 -4.55 11.48 -11.57
N ALA A 25 -4.31 11.32 -10.27
CA ALA A 25 -4.73 12.27 -9.24
C ALA A 25 -3.79 13.50 -9.10
N GLY A 26 -2.73 13.60 -9.90
CA GLY A 26 -1.84 14.77 -9.94
C GLY A 26 -1.21 15.12 -8.59
N ASN A 27 -0.77 14.14 -7.81
CA ASN A 27 -0.24 14.31 -6.45
C ASN A 27 -1.18 15.09 -5.51
N ASN A 28 -2.48 14.99 -5.71
CA ASN A 28 -3.48 15.70 -4.91
C ASN A 28 -4.40 14.68 -4.23
N TRP A 29 -4.34 14.63 -2.89
CA TRP A 29 -5.15 13.74 -2.08
C TRP A 29 -6.65 13.90 -2.34
N ALA A 30 -7.14 15.13 -2.45
CA ALA A 30 -8.55 15.42 -2.67
C ALA A 30 -9.04 14.89 -4.03
N LYS A 31 -8.23 14.96 -5.09
CA LYS A 31 -8.56 14.34 -6.38
C LYS A 31 -8.63 12.83 -6.29
N GLY A 32 -7.69 12.22 -5.58
CA GLY A 32 -7.68 10.78 -5.36
C GLY A 32 -8.82 10.29 -4.48
N HIS A 33 -9.29 11.10 -3.54
CA HIS A 33 -10.32 10.70 -2.59
C HIS A 33 -11.75 11.06 -3.02
N TYR A 34 -11.95 12.25 -3.60
CA TYR A 34 -13.31 12.79 -3.87
C TYR A 34 -13.71 12.84 -5.34
N THR A 35 -12.76 12.98 -6.27
CA THR A 35 -13.09 13.15 -7.70
C THR A 35 -12.62 11.95 -8.53
N GLU A 36 -11.40 11.96 -9.01
CA GLU A 36 -10.86 10.90 -9.88
C GLU A 36 -10.90 9.51 -9.23
N GLY A 37 -10.60 9.42 -7.94
CA GLY A 37 -10.66 8.15 -7.22
C GLY A 37 -12.09 7.67 -6.98
N ALA A 38 -13.02 8.56 -6.72
CA ALA A 38 -14.42 8.22 -6.51
C ALA A 38 -15.09 7.60 -7.76
N GLU A 39 -14.66 8.00 -8.96
CA GLU A 39 -15.14 7.40 -10.20
C GLU A 39 -14.60 5.97 -10.41
N LEU A 40 -13.43 5.67 -9.88
CA LEU A 40 -12.74 4.38 -10.07
C LEU A 40 -12.99 3.40 -8.93
N VAL A 41 -13.38 3.86 -7.75
CA VAL A 41 -13.46 3.05 -6.54
C VAL A 41 -14.42 1.88 -6.67
N ASP A 42 -15.56 2.05 -7.34
CA ASP A 42 -16.55 1.00 -7.52
C ASP A 42 -16.00 -0.16 -8.36
N SER A 43 -15.29 0.15 -9.44
CA SER A 43 -14.61 -0.86 -10.25
C SER A 43 -13.53 -1.61 -9.46
N ALA A 44 -12.83 -0.94 -8.57
CA ALA A 44 -11.84 -1.57 -7.69
C ALA A 44 -12.51 -2.46 -6.64
N LEU A 45 -13.63 -2.02 -6.07
CA LEU A 45 -14.42 -2.81 -5.10
C LEU A 45 -15.01 -4.06 -5.73
N ASP A 46 -15.44 -4.02 -6.98
CA ASP A 46 -15.93 -5.20 -7.70
C ASP A 46 -14.85 -6.28 -7.82
N VAL A 47 -13.61 -5.89 -8.06
CA VAL A 47 -12.47 -6.82 -8.06
C VAL A 47 -12.22 -7.37 -6.66
N VAL A 48 -12.25 -6.52 -5.64
CA VAL A 48 -12.09 -6.95 -4.23
C VAL A 48 -13.18 -7.95 -3.84
N ARG A 49 -14.44 -7.68 -4.16
CA ARG A 49 -15.57 -8.59 -3.89
C ARG A 49 -15.39 -9.94 -4.57
N LYS A 50 -15.00 -9.94 -5.84
CA LYS A 50 -14.76 -11.15 -6.62
C LYS A 50 -13.65 -12.02 -6.00
N GLU A 51 -12.55 -11.40 -5.59
CA GLU A 51 -11.46 -12.11 -4.91
C GLU A 51 -11.86 -12.59 -3.51
N ALA A 52 -12.63 -11.82 -2.77
CA ALA A 52 -13.15 -12.20 -1.46
C ALA A 52 -14.12 -13.39 -1.54
N GLU A 53 -15.00 -13.40 -2.54
CA GLU A 53 -15.92 -14.54 -2.80
C GLU A 53 -15.19 -15.83 -3.14
N GLY A 54 -14.01 -15.74 -3.75
CA GLY A 54 -13.16 -16.89 -4.05
C GLY A 54 -12.41 -17.47 -2.85
N CYS A 55 -12.48 -16.87 -1.68
CA CYS A 55 -11.81 -17.32 -0.47
C CYS A 55 -12.73 -18.22 0.38
N ASP A 56 -12.20 -19.37 0.84
CA ASP A 56 -12.93 -20.23 1.78
C ASP A 56 -13.02 -19.61 3.18
N CYS A 57 -11.94 -18.95 3.63
CA CYS A 57 -11.87 -18.26 4.90
C CYS A 57 -10.95 -17.06 4.80
N MET A 58 -11.47 -15.93 4.39
CA MET A 58 -10.72 -14.70 4.28
C MET A 58 -10.37 -14.14 5.68
N GLN A 59 -9.08 -13.91 5.94
CA GLN A 59 -8.59 -13.37 7.21
C GLN A 59 -8.69 -11.84 7.27
N GLY A 60 -8.41 -11.16 6.17
CA GLY A 60 -8.39 -9.72 6.09
C GLY A 60 -7.72 -9.20 4.83
N PHE A 61 -7.35 -7.93 4.85
CA PHE A 61 -6.78 -7.20 3.73
C PHE A 61 -5.43 -6.60 4.11
N GLN A 62 -4.53 -6.55 3.13
CA GLN A 62 -3.27 -5.83 3.22
C GLN A 62 -3.24 -4.74 2.14
N LEU A 63 -3.09 -3.50 2.55
CA LEU A 63 -3.03 -2.35 1.65
C LEU A 63 -1.61 -1.79 1.61
N CYS A 64 -0.99 -1.79 0.43
CA CYS A 64 0.32 -1.19 0.19
C CYS A 64 0.14 0.11 -0.58
N HIS A 65 0.58 1.21 -0.02
CA HIS A 65 0.42 2.54 -0.63
C HIS A 65 1.45 3.56 -0.12
N SER A 66 1.57 4.68 -0.81
CA SER A 66 2.32 5.85 -0.35
C SER A 66 1.37 6.92 0.19
N LEU A 67 1.83 7.69 1.18
CA LEU A 67 1.05 8.77 1.79
C LEU A 67 1.29 10.15 1.16
N GLY A 68 2.38 10.31 0.40
CA GLY A 68 2.77 11.61 -0.16
C GLY A 68 2.10 11.96 -1.49
N GLY A 69 1.59 10.99 -2.24
CA GLY A 69 0.99 11.19 -3.55
C GLY A 69 -0.52 11.47 -3.54
N GLY A 70 -1.14 11.40 -4.69
CA GLY A 70 -2.60 11.55 -4.83
C GLY A 70 -3.36 10.23 -4.87
N THR A 71 -2.91 9.29 -5.70
CA THR A 71 -3.59 8.00 -5.89
C THR A 71 -3.40 7.07 -4.69
N GLY A 72 -2.18 6.79 -4.29
CA GLY A 72 -1.89 5.90 -3.15
C GLY A 72 -2.43 6.45 -1.84
N SER A 73 -2.35 7.75 -1.62
CA SER A 73 -2.87 8.42 -0.43
C SER A 73 -4.39 8.65 -0.49
N GLY A 74 -4.88 9.31 -1.54
CA GLY A 74 -6.29 9.68 -1.66
C GLY A 74 -7.19 8.51 -2.00
N MET A 75 -6.97 7.85 -3.13
CA MET A 75 -7.77 6.71 -3.54
C MET A 75 -7.50 5.49 -2.65
N GLY A 76 -6.26 5.28 -2.19
CA GLY A 76 -5.93 4.19 -1.28
C GLY A 76 -6.72 4.28 0.03
N THR A 77 -6.81 5.44 0.63
CA THR A 77 -7.60 5.66 1.85
C THR A 77 -9.11 5.58 1.61
N LEU A 78 -9.59 6.02 0.46
CA LEU A 78 -10.99 5.85 0.06
C LEU A 78 -11.35 4.37 -0.08
N LEU A 79 -10.52 3.62 -0.80
CA LEU A 79 -10.71 2.17 -0.97
C LEU A 79 -10.69 1.46 0.39
N MET A 80 -9.78 1.82 1.28
CA MET A 80 -9.70 1.27 2.63
C MET A 80 -10.98 1.51 3.43
N SER A 81 -11.53 2.73 3.41
CA SER A 81 -12.77 3.06 4.09
C SER A 81 -13.96 2.27 3.53
N LYS A 82 -14.02 2.10 2.20
CA LYS A 82 -15.07 1.31 1.54
C LYS A 82 -14.98 -0.18 1.85
N ILE A 83 -13.77 -0.72 1.89
CA ILE A 83 -13.55 -2.12 2.31
C ILE A 83 -13.96 -2.30 3.78
N ARG A 84 -13.65 -1.33 4.64
CA ARG A 84 -14.06 -1.36 6.06
C ARG A 84 -15.57 -1.32 6.24
N GLU A 85 -16.29 -0.57 5.40
CA GLU A 85 -17.75 -0.56 5.40
C GLU A 85 -18.35 -1.92 5.02
N GLU A 86 -17.78 -2.62 4.04
CA GLU A 86 -18.29 -3.92 3.56
C GLU A 86 -17.83 -5.10 4.44
N TYR A 87 -16.63 -5.03 5.00
CA TYR A 87 -16.01 -6.09 5.80
C TYR A 87 -15.53 -5.57 7.16
N PRO A 88 -16.43 -5.09 8.04
CA PRO A 88 -16.06 -4.44 9.30
C PRO A 88 -15.42 -5.39 10.31
N ASP A 89 -15.62 -6.70 10.16
CA ASP A 89 -15.11 -7.77 11.03
C ASP A 89 -13.77 -8.38 10.55
N ARG A 90 -13.23 -7.87 9.44
CA ARG A 90 -11.95 -8.36 8.89
C ARG A 90 -10.81 -7.43 9.25
N ILE A 91 -9.63 -8.03 9.43
CA ILE A 91 -8.42 -7.26 9.78
C ILE A 91 -7.96 -6.44 8.57
N MET A 92 -7.74 -5.14 8.79
CA MET A 92 -7.18 -4.23 7.83
C MET A 92 -5.76 -3.83 8.25
N THR A 93 -4.77 -4.35 7.53
CA THR A 93 -3.35 -4.02 7.73
C THR A 93 -2.87 -3.12 6.60
N THR A 94 -2.12 -2.07 6.93
CA THR A 94 -1.54 -1.18 5.92
C THR A 94 -0.01 -1.17 5.99
N TYR A 95 0.61 -1.08 4.83
CA TYR A 95 2.04 -0.81 4.66
C TYR A 95 2.16 0.53 3.95
N SER A 96 2.45 1.56 4.71
CA SER A 96 2.36 2.95 4.26
C SER A 96 3.74 3.57 4.18
N VAL A 97 4.12 4.02 2.98
CA VAL A 97 5.37 4.76 2.77
C VAL A 97 5.12 6.22 3.08
N VAL A 98 5.81 6.73 4.10
CA VAL A 98 5.72 8.14 4.51
C VAL A 98 6.66 9.01 3.67
N PRO A 99 6.27 10.27 3.38
CA PRO A 99 7.16 11.20 2.69
C PRO A 99 8.36 11.55 3.57
N SER A 100 9.54 11.64 2.93
CA SER A 100 10.76 12.06 3.62
C SER A 100 10.86 13.59 3.66
N PRO A 101 11.25 14.20 4.81
CA PRO A 101 11.46 15.64 4.90
C PRO A 101 12.67 16.13 4.09
N LYS A 102 13.62 15.26 3.76
CA LYS A 102 14.85 15.62 3.05
C LYS A 102 14.75 15.44 1.54
N VAL A 103 13.95 14.48 1.09
CA VAL A 103 13.77 14.14 -0.33
C VAL A 103 12.28 14.20 -0.64
N SER A 104 11.81 15.40 -0.96
CA SER A 104 10.43 15.63 -1.38
C SER A 104 10.43 16.11 -2.83
N ASP A 105 9.78 15.34 -3.70
CA ASP A 105 9.59 15.73 -5.11
C ASP A 105 8.44 16.74 -5.26
N THR A 106 7.56 16.84 -4.24
CA THR A 106 6.34 17.66 -4.27
C THR A 106 6.16 18.42 -2.96
N VAL A 107 5.86 19.72 -3.06
CA VAL A 107 5.65 20.61 -1.90
C VAL A 107 4.44 20.23 -1.07
N VAL A 108 3.45 19.54 -1.67
CA VAL A 108 2.16 19.19 -1.03
C VAL A 108 2.15 17.82 -0.33
N GLU A 109 3.26 17.10 -0.34
CA GLU A 109 3.36 15.79 0.32
C GLU A 109 2.94 15.79 1.80
N PRO A 110 3.32 16.78 2.64
CA PRO A 110 2.88 16.82 4.04
C PRO A 110 1.36 16.94 4.20
N TYR A 111 0.70 17.67 3.32
CA TYR A 111 -0.76 17.79 3.32
C TYR A 111 -1.43 16.46 3.00
N ASN A 112 -0.97 15.80 1.93
CA ASN A 112 -1.47 14.48 1.53
C ASN A 112 -1.26 13.45 2.65
N ALA A 113 -0.08 13.44 3.28
CA ALA A 113 0.23 12.53 4.38
C ALA A 113 -0.66 12.77 5.60
N THR A 114 -0.86 14.02 6.00
CA THR A 114 -1.70 14.36 7.16
C THR A 114 -3.14 13.91 6.96
N LEU A 115 -3.72 14.14 5.79
CA LEU A 115 -5.06 13.72 5.45
C LEU A 115 -5.19 12.18 5.42
N SER A 116 -4.15 11.51 4.92
CA SER A 116 -4.12 10.04 4.88
C SER A 116 -3.98 9.42 6.27
N ILE A 117 -3.16 9.99 7.15
CA ILE A 117 -2.98 9.48 8.51
C ILE A 117 -4.30 9.55 9.28
N HIS A 118 -5.08 10.60 9.10
CA HIS A 118 -6.41 10.68 9.72
C HIS A 118 -7.31 9.51 9.30
N GLN A 119 -7.33 9.18 8.02
CA GLN A 119 -8.08 8.03 7.50
C GLN A 119 -7.53 6.68 8.01
N LEU A 120 -6.20 6.55 8.15
CA LEU A 120 -5.59 5.34 8.69
C LEU A 120 -5.98 5.10 10.15
N LEU A 121 -6.03 6.14 10.96
CA LEU A 121 -6.44 6.04 12.37
C LEU A 121 -7.88 5.55 12.54
N GLU A 122 -8.75 5.91 11.60
CA GLU A 122 -10.16 5.51 11.66
C GLU A 122 -10.42 4.12 11.09
N ASN A 123 -9.71 3.73 10.03
CA ASN A 123 -10.08 2.58 9.21
C ASN A 123 -9.08 1.43 9.20
N SER A 124 -7.92 1.54 9.83
CA SER A 124 -6.96 0.44 9.90
C SER A 124 -6.85 -0.13 11.31
N ASP A 125 -6.64 -1.44 11.40
CA ASP A 125 -6.37 -2.13 12.67
C ASP A 125 -4.88 -2.11 12.98
N GLN A 126 -4.05 -2.19 11.94
CA GLN A 126 -2.60 -2.21 12.04
C GLN A 126 -1.97 -1.45 10.88
N SER A 127 -1.04 -0.54 11.17
CA SER A 127 -0.32 0.24 10.17
C SER A 127 1.19 0.15 10.37
N PHE A 128 1.89 -0.36 9.36
CA PHE A 128 3.34 -0.34 9.29
C PHE A 128 3.77 0.89 8.50
N LEU A 129 4.51 1.78 9.16
CA LEU A 129 5.04 2.97 8.51
C LEU A 129 6.46 2.69 8.02
N ILE A 130 6.69 2.97 6.75
CA ILE A 130 7.95 2.76 6.05
C ILE A 130 8.50 4.12 5.63
N ASP A 131 9.71 4.45 6.08
CA ASP A 131 10.41 5.66 5.70
C ASP A 131 11.58 5.31 4.78
N ASN A 132 11.54 5.79 3.53
CA ASN A 132 12.60 5.56 2.55
C ASN A 132 13.95 6.12 3.01
N GLU A 133 13.98 7.22 3.76
CA GLU A 133 15.22 7.77 4.30
C GLU A 133 15.86 6.83 5.32
N ALA A 134 15.05 6.28 6.23
CA ALA A 134 15.53 5.30 7.20
C ALA A 134 16.06 4.03 6.51
N LEU A 135 15.37 3.55 5.48
CA LEU A 135 15.83 2.41 4.68
C LEU A 135 17.15 2.72 3.97
N TYR A 136 17.30 3.91 3.42
CA TYR A 136 18.54 4.36 2.79
C TYR A 136 19.70 4.39 3.78
N ASP A 137 19.46 4.91 4.98
CA ASP A 137 20.43 4.95 6.08
C ASP A 137 20.85 3.52 6.52
N ILE A 138 19.92 2.59 6.57
CA ILE A 138 20.22 1.18 6.87
C ILE A 138 21.12 0.58 5.79
N CYS A 139 20.79 0.78 4.53
CA CYS A 139 21.60 0.31 3.41
C CYS A 139 23.01 0.88 3.45
N PHE A 140 23.15 2.17 3.70
CA PHE A 140 24.43 2.86 3.67
C PHE A 140 25.27 2.59 4.94
N LYS A 141 24.69 2.78 6.13
CA LYS A 141 25.42 2.71 7.40
C LYS A 141 25.61 1.28 7.89
N THR A 142 24.59 0.44 7.78
CA THR A 142 24.60 -0.91 8.33
C THR A 142 25.09 -1.94 7.33
N LEU A 143 24.53 -1.95 6.13
CA LEU A 143 24.89 -2.88 5.06
C LEU A 143 26.10 -2.42 4.26
N LYS A 144 26.57 -1.19 4.47
CA LYS A 144 27.75 -0.60 3.82
C LYS A 144 27.72 -0.64 2.29
N LEU A 145 26.54 -0.51 1.71
CA LEU A 145 26.38 -0.42 0.27
C LEU A 145 26.83 0.96 -0.21
N LYS A 146 27.70 1.01 -1.20
CA LYS A 146 28.28 2.27 -1.71
C LYS A 146 27.25 3.17 -2.44
N ALA A 147 26.28 2.56 -3.11
CA ALA A 147 25.25 3.24 -3.88
C ALA A 147 23.93 2.43 -3.81
N PRO A 148 23.15 2.55 -2.72
CA PRO A 148 21.86 1.88 -2.62
C PRO A 148 20.91 2.35 -3.71
N ASN A 149 20.17 1.41 -4.30
CA ASN A 149 19.15 1.69 -5.28
C ASN A 149 17.76 1.28 -4.77
N TYR A 150 16.70 1.58 -5.53
CA TYR A 150 15.34 1.22 -5.14
C TYR A 150 15.13 -0.29 -4.98
N ALA A 151 15.87 -1.12 -5.72
CA ALA A 151 15.78 -2.57 -5.57
C ALA A 151 16.28 -3.02 -4.19
N ASP A 152 17.33 -2.40 -3.67
CA ASP A 152 17.87 -2.69 -2.34
C ASP A 152 16.88 -2.27 -1.24
N LEU A 153 16.27 -1.08 -1.38
CA LEU A 153 15.22 -0.60 -0.47
C LEU A 153 14.01 -1.54 -0.49
N ASN A 154 13.54 -1.90 -1.67
CA ASN A 154 12.41 -2.81 -1.83
C ASN A 154 12.69 -4.20 -1.27
N HIS A 155 13.94 -4.66 -1.33
CA HIS A 155 14.34 -5.91 -0.70
C HIS A 155 14.18 -5.86 0.83
N LEU A 156 14.61 -4.78 1.48
CA LEU A 156 14.41 -4.60 2.92
C LEU A 156 12.93 -4.54 3.30
N VAL A 157 12.12 -3.81 2.52
CA VAL A 157 10.67 -3.76 2.70
C VAL A 157 10.06 -5.16 2.59
N SER A 158 10.46 -5.93 1.57
CA SER A 158 9.98 -7.30 1.36
C SER A 158 10.32 -8.23 2.51
N LEU A 159 11.54 -8.13 3.05
CA LEU A 159 11.95 -8.90 4.23
C LEU A 159 11.09 -8.57 5.45
N THR A 160 10.81 -7.28 5.68
CA THR A 160 9.96 -6.83 6.77
C THR A 160 8.54 -7.35 6.60
N MET A 161 7.93 -7.16 5.43
CA MET A 161 6.58 -7.64 5.12
C MET A 161 6.47 -9.16 5.28
N THR A 162 7.46 -9.89 4.82
CA THR A 162 7.52 -11.35 4.97
C THR A 162 7.63 -11.76 6.43
N GLY A 163 8.46 -11.06 7.20
CA GLY A 163 8.67 -11.35 8.62
C GLY A 163 7.43 -11.14 9.47
N VAL A 164 6.73 -10.01 9.31
CA VAL A 164 5.55 -9.68 10.13
C VAL A 164 4.32 -10.54 9.79
N THR A 165 4.28 -11.15 8.62
CA THR A 165 3.19 -12.04 8.20
C THR A 165 3.50 -13.53 8.37
N THR A 166 4.68 -13.87 8.87
CA THR A 166 5.13 -15.27 8.98
C THR A 166 4.17 -16.11 9.85
N SER A 167 3.69 -15.56 10.96
CA SER A 167 2.75 -16.25 11.86
C SER A 167 1.39 -16.52 11.23
N LEU A 168 0.98 -15.72 10.26
CA LEU A 168 -0.28 -15.90 9.52
C LEU A 168 -0.16 -16.92 8.39
N ARG A 169 1.06 -17.17 7.90
CA ARG A 169 1.31 -18.01 6.70
C ARG A 169 1.81 -19.41 7.02
N PHE A 170 2.51 -19.58 8.13
CA PHE A 170 3.16 -20.85 8.48
C PHE A 170 2.74 -21.32 9.86
N PRO A 171 2.46 -22.64 10.04
CA PRO A 171 2.20 -23.21 11.35
C PRO A 171 3.49 -23.36 12.15
N GLY A 172 3.40 -23.22 13.49
CA GLY A 172 4.53 -23.41 14.37
C GLY A 172 4.12 -23.36 15.84
N PRO A 173 4.93 -23.90 16.76
CA PRO A 173 4.60 -23.96 18.18
C PRO A 173 4.54 -22.56 18.84
N PHE A 174 5.07 -21.55 18.20
CA PHE A 174 5.08 -20.17 18.67
C PHE A 174 4.08 -19.25 17.93
N TYR A 175 3.33 -19.81 16.97
CA TYR A 175 2.38 -19.07 16.14
C TYR A 175 0.97 -19.65 16.42
N CYS A 176 0.28 -19.01 17.32
CA CYS A 176 -1.13 -19.33 17.65
C CYS A 176 -2.07 -18.38 16.92
#